data_d10a1dd18ba4fac30f29daaa2c783dce
#
_entry.id   d10a1dd18ba4fac30f29daaa2c783dce
#
_cell.length_a   1.000
_cell.length_b   1.000
_cell.length_c   1.000
_cell.angle_alpha   90.00
_cell.angle_beta   90.00
_cell.angle_gamma   90.00
#
_symmetry.space_group_name_H-M   'P 1'
#
loop_
_entity.id
_entity.type
_entity.pdbx_description
1 polymer ?
#
loop_
_entity_poly.entity_id
_entity_poly.type
_entity_poly.pdbx_seq_one_letter_code
_entity_poly.pdbx_strand_id
1 'polypeptide(L)'
;MFLIYINDLPNASEFFNILFADDTSLLLNDRDIQKLQKRAEDELMKVEEWFATNKMHLNSKKTKYMLFNLPKSRTFTFELKLSGIELDRVSESGDEKSVKLVGITLDENLTFKHHVDKLKIKLNKVNFILARSRTFLPKKIRLLIYNSLAGSILEFGSILYGNATMSVLDPLIKLQKKLIRNVYGVPNGSHTNKAFAELKILKLPDLIERNKCVVAHKLWYETAPKNICQDFKPIHTTTYNTRVIDRLQFDVPLCRKAGLEIAPVFAVSKSWNRLDLTIKENSKSRNL
;
A
#
# COMPACT_ATOMS: atom_id res chain seq x y z
N MET A 1 7.62 -26.05 7.34
CA MET A 1 8.43 -26.17 8.57
C MET A 1 8.98 -24.80 9.05
N PHE A 2 9.61 -23.97 8.19
CA PHE A 2 10.15 -22.64 8.56
C PHE A 2 9.13 -21.72 9.26
N LEU A 3 7.89 -21.58 8.74
CA LEU A 3 6.85 -20.73 9.33
C LEU A 3 6.43 -21.14 10.74
N ILE A 4 6.48 -22.44 11.06
CA ILE A 4 6.22 -22.94 12.42
C ILE A 4 7.36 -22.54 13.34
N TYR A 5 8.59 -22.59 12.82
CA TYR A 5 9.79 -22.29 13.56
C TYR A 5 9.93 -20.82 13.94
N ILE A 6 9.49 -19.89 13.06
CA ILE A 6 9.58 -18.44 13.30
C ILE A 6 8.32 -17.86 13.97
N ASN A 7 7.32 -18.69 14.26
CA ASN A 7 5.99 -18.23 14.70
C ASN A 7 5.98 -17.53 16.06
N ASP A 8 6.94 -17.80 16.92
CA ASP A 8 7.09 -17.21 18.26
C ASP A 8 8.01 -15.99 18.31
N LEU A 9 8.71 -15.65 17.22
CA LEU A 9 9.53 -14.44 17.09
C LEU A 9 8.81 -13.16 17.56
N PRO A 10 7.50 -12.94 17.28
CA PRO A 10 6.79 -11.77 17.76
C PRO A 10 6.75 -11.63 19.29
N ASN A 11 6.98 -12.71 20.04
CA ASN A 11 7.01 -12.69 21.50
C ASN A 11 8.38 -12.35 22.07
N ALA A 12 9.42 -12.30 21.23
CA ALA A 12 10.80 -12.07 21.67
C ALA A 12 11.08 -10.59 21.99
N SER A 13 10.33 -9.65 21.42
CA SER A 13 10.57 -8.21 21.54
C SER A 13 9.28 -7.40 21.51
N GLU A 14 9.38 -6.11 21.87
CA GLU A 14 8.25 -5.16 21.78
C GLU A 14 8.01 -4.62 20.37
N PHE A 15 8.79 -5.02 19.37
CA PHE A 15 8.53 -4.63 17.99
C PHE A 15 7.16 -5.12 17.52
N PHE A 16 6.46 -4.28 16.77
CA PHE A 16 5.37 -4.77 15.95
C PHE A 16 5.93 -5.53 14.75
N ASN A 17 5.69 -6.84 14.73
CA ASN A 17 6.29 -7.75 13.75
C ASN A 17 5.36 -7.97 12.57
N ILE A 18 5.89 -7.85 11.35
CA ILE A 18 5.25 -8.27 10.11
C ILE A 18 6.12 -9.37 9.49
N LEU A 19 5.62 -10.59 9.51
CA LEU A 19 6.29 -11.77 8.98
C LEU A 19 5.67 -12.18 7.64
N PHE A 20 6.47 -12.31 6.61
CA PHE A 20 6.05 -12.80 5.30
C PHE A 20 7.11 -13.74 4.71
N ALA A 21 6.87 -15.03 4.82
CA ALA A 21 7.85 -16.08 4.51
C ALA A 21 9.17 -15.85 5.29
N ASP A 22 10.27 -15.60 4.60
CA ASP A 22 11.58 -15.27 5.14
C ASP A 22 11.79 -13.76 5.41
N ASP A 23 10.92 -12.91 4.84
CA ASP A 23 11.00 -11.47 5.06
C ASP A 23 10.38 -11.11 6.43
N THR A 24 11.20 -10.52 7.30
CA THR A 24 10.80 -10.01 8.62
C THR A 24 10.91 -8.49 8.63
N SER A 25 9.84 -7.81 9.02
CA SER A 25 9.82 -6.36 9.19
C SER A 25 9.42 -6.02 10.61
N LEU A 26 10.27 -5.26 11.28
CA LEU A 26 10.13 -4.84 12.66
C LEU A 26 9.78 -3.35 12.70
N LEU A 27 8.69 -2.98 13.36
CA LEU A 27 8.26 -1.59 13.49
C LEU A 27 8.26 -1.16 14.95
N LEU A 28 8.78 0.03 15.19
CA LEU A 28 8.77 0.68 16.50
C LEU A 28 8.41 2.15 16.32
N ASN A 29 7.73 2.72 17.30
CA ASN A 29 7.38 4.14 17.28
C ASN A 29 7.68 4.79 18.64
N ASP A 30 8.13 6.02 18.60
CA ASP A 30 8.25 6.88 19.77
C ASP A 30 8.07 8.35 19.36
N ARG A 31 7.79 9.21 20.33
CA ARG A 31 7.71 10.66 20.12
C ARG A 31 9.07 11.35 20.14
N ASP A 32 10.03 10.73 20.82
CA ASP A 32 11.39 11.21 20.97
C ASP A 32 12.36 10.31 20.21
N ILE A 33 13.16 10.90 19.33
CA ILE A 33 14.05 10.15 18.45
C ILE A 33 15.23 9.48 19.21
N GLN A 34 15.71 10.09 20.29
CA GLN A 34 16.80 9.50 21.09
C GLN A 34 16.28 8.31 21.87
N LYS A 35 15.06 8.42 22.42
CA LYS A 35 14.39 7.29 23.07
C LYS A 35 14.09 6.18 22.05
N LEU A 36 13.65 6.55 20.84
CA LEU A 36 13.39 5.60 19.77
C LEU A 36 14.66 4.81 19.43
N GLN A 37 15.81 5.48 19.29
CA GLN A 37 17.09 4.84 18.98
C GLN A 37 17.46 3.84 20.06
N LYS A 38 17.50 4.27 21.33
CA LYS A 38 17.86 3.41 22.46
C LYS A 38 16.95 2.18 22.56
N ARG A 39 15.62 2.40 22.47
CA ARG A 39 14.67 1.28 22.49
C ARG A 39 14.87 0.34 21.31
N ALA A 40 15.14 0.88 20.13
CA ALA A 40 15.39 0.05 18.94
C ALA A 40 16.65 -0.82 19.12
N GLU A 41 17.72 -0.27 19.70
CA GLU A 41 18.95 -1.01 20.03
C GLU A 41 18.68 -2.12 21.06
N ASP A 42 17.98 -1.78 22.16
CA ASP A 42 17.64 -2.74 23.23
C ASP A 42 16.76 -3.88 22.68
N GLU A 43 15.77 -3.56 21.85
CA GLU A 43 14.86 -4.56 21.27
C GLU A 43 15.52 -5.40 20.18
N LEU A 44 16.44 -4.82 19.39
CA LEU A 44 17.23 -5.57 18.41
C LEU A 44 18.12 -6.61 19.08
N MET A 45 18.71 -6.30 20.24
CA MET A 45 19.50 -7.28 21.00
C MET A 45 18.65 -8.50 21.41
N LYS A 46 17.40 -8.30 21.83
CA LYS A 46 16.48 -9.41 22.15
C LYS A 46 16.17 -10.27 20.92
N VAL A 47 15.98 -9.62 19.76
CA VAL A 47 15.77 -10.31 18.48
C VAL A 47 17.02 -11.13 18.11
N GLU A 48 18.22 -10.57 18.26
CA GLU A 48 19.49 -11.28 18.01
C GLU A 48 19.62 -12.51 18.91
N GLU A 49 19.34 -12.37 20.21
CA GLU A 49 19.37 -13.46 21.17
C GLU A 49 18.38 -14.58 20.80
N TRP A 50 17.17 -14.19 20.38
CA TRP A 50 16.18 -15.15 19.90
C TRP A 50 16.68 -15.94 18.69
N PHE A 51 17.26 -15.25 17.68
CA PHE A 51 17.82 -15.91 16.49
C PHE A 51 19.00 -16.82 16.85
N ALA A 52 19.89 -16.37 17.73
CA ALA A 52 21.03 -17.17 18.20
C ALA A 52 20.58 -18.43 18.94
N THR A 53 19.61 -18.31 19.86
CA THR A 53 19.01 -19.44 20.60
C THR A 53 18.39 -20.46 19.67
N ASN A 54 17.72 -19.98 18.62
CA ASN A 54 17.08 -20.82 17.60
C ASN A 54 18.06 -21.28 16.49
N LYS A 55 19.38 -21.06 16.65
CA LYS A 55 20.43 -21.45 15.69
C LYS A 55 20.20 -20.91 14.29
N MET A 56 19.61 -19.72 14.18
CA MET A 56 19.42 -19.00 12.93
C MET A 56 20.36 -17.79 12.89
N HIS A 57 20.76 -17.41 11.66
CA HIS A 57 21.65 -16.27 11.46
C HIS A 57 20.92 -15.13 10.76
N LEU A 58 21.01 -13.94 11.34
CA LEU A 58 20.54 -12.71 10.72
C LEU A 58 21.53 -12.24 9.65
N ASN A 59 21.01 -11.83 8.51
CA ASN A 59 21.85 -11.27 7.46
C ASN A 59 21.93 -9.74 7.62
N SER A 60 22.88 -9.26 8.43
CA SER A 60 23.09 -7.83 8.71
C SER A 60 23.32 -7.00 7.43
N LYS A 61 23.99 -7.55 6.41
CA LYS A 61 24.23 -6.87 5.14
C LYS A 61 22.97 -6.63 4.30
N LYS A 62 21.91 -7.42 4.52
CA LYS A 62 20.61 -7.25 3.84
C LYS A 62 19.59 -6.53 4.72
N THR A 63 19.85 -6.48 6.02
CA THR A 63 18.98 -5.78 6.99
C THR A 63 19.22 -4.28 6.87
N LYS A 64 18.14 -3.52 6.76
CA LYS A 64 18.15 -2.08 6.58
C LYS A 64 17.11 -1.45 7.46
N TYR A 65 17.28 -0.18 7.78
CA TYR A 65 16.27 0.56 8.51
C TYR A 65 15.82 1.82 7.77
N MET A 66 14.60 2.25 8.04
CA MET A 66 14.00 3.46 7.50
C MET A 66 13.31 4.23 8.61
N LEU A 67 13.49 5.54 8.63
CA LEU A 67 12.82 6.44 9.56
C LEU A 67 11.72 7.20 8.84
N PHE A 68 10.51 7.14 9.38
CA PHE A 68 9.37 7.87 8.84
C PHE A 68 9.08 9.14 9.63
N ASN A 69 8.50 10.14 8.97
CA ASN A 69 7.96 11.35 9.63
C ASN A 69 9.00 12.24 10.31
N LEU A 70 10.23 12.27 9.82
CA LEU A 70 11.28 13.09 10.40
C LEU A 70 11.00 14.59 10.25
N PRO A 71 11.27 15.42 11.29
CA PRO A 71 11.22 16.87 11.17
C PRO A 71 12.26 17.35 10.15
N LYS A 72 11.85 18.10 9.13
CA LYS A 72 12.74 18.62 8.08
C LYS A 72 13.83 19.58 8.58
N SER A 73 13.70 20.07 9.81
CA SER A 73 14.54 21.14 10.37
C SER A 73 15.63 20.68 11.33
N ARG A 74 15.77 19.40 11.60
CA ARG A 74 16.77 18.89 12.53
C ARG A 74 17.66 17.85 11.86
N THR A 75 18.97 18.13 11.84
CA THR A 75 20.01 17.12 11.61
C THR A 75 20.19 16.34 12.90
N PHE A 76 19.91 15.05 12.88
CA PHE A 76 20.25 14.13 13.95
C PHE A 76 20.92 12.90 13.34
N THR A 77 21.87 12.38 14.07
CA THR A 77 22.46 11.09 13.79
C THR A 77 21.58 10.03 14.41
N PHE A 78 21.15 9.06 13.61
CA PHE A 78 20.41 7.89 14.07
C PHE A 78 21.11 6.68 13.45
N GLU A 79 21.74 5.89 14.26
CA GLU A 79 22.52 4.74 13.85
C GLU A 79 22.02 3.51 14.57
N LEU A 80 21.86 2.41 13.87
CA LEU A 80 21.52 1.12 14.45
C LEU A 80 22.59 0.10 14.09
N LYS A 81 22.89 -0.77 15.03
CA LYS A 81 23.83 -1.88 14.85
C LYS A 81 23.13 -3.21 15.06
N LEU A 82 23.50 -4.19 14.26
CA LEU A 82 23.05 -5.57 14.37
C LEU A 82 24.29 -6.46 14.38
N SER A 83 24.49 -7.24 15.44
CA SER A 83 25.69 -8.06 15.65
C SER A 83 27.00 -7.27 15.50
N GLY A 84 27.02 -6.03 16.02
CA GLY A 84 28.18 -5.13 15.93
C GLY A 84 28.41 -4.48 14.56
N ILE A 85 27.60 -4.78 13.56
CA ILE A 85 27.66 -4.20 12.20
C ILE A 85 26.63 -3.08 12.10
N GLU A 86 27.06 -1.91 11.62
CA GLU A 86 26.17 -0.79 11.34
C GLU A 86 25.21 -1.14 10.21
N LEU A 87 23.93 -0.86 10.41
CA LEU A 87 22.89 -1.09 9.41
C LEU A 87 22.77 0.08 8.44
N ASP A 88 22.58 -0.22 7.16
CA ASP A 88 22.33 0.79 6.14
C ASP A 88 20.98 1.49 6.35
N ARG A 89 21.02 2.81 6.35
CA ARG A 89 19.81 3.63 6.37
C ARG A 89 19.26 3.82 4.96
N VAL A 90 17.97 3.55 4.77
CA VAL A 90 17.24 3.88 3.55
C VAL A 90 16.63 5.27 3.69
N SER A 91 17.08 6.23 2.86
CA SER A 91 16.63 7.63 2.89
C SER A 91 16.75 8.30 1.52
N GLU A 92 16.02 9.40 1.29
CA GLU A 92 16.10 10.17 0.03
C GLU A 92 17.50 10.74 -0.26
N SER A 93 18.29 11.01 0.78
CA SER A 93 19.67 11.52 0.69
C SER A 93 20.74 10.42 0.65
N GLY A 94 20.35 9.16 0.90
CA GLY A 94 21.27 8.03 0.92
C GLY A 94 21.43 7.35 -0.44
N ASP A 95 22.28 6.33 -0.46
CA ASP A 95 22.52 5.49 -1.65
C ASP A 95 21.26 4.71 -2.04
N GLU A 96 20.53 4.23 -1.07
CA GLU A 96 19.22 3.58 -1.25
C GLU A 96 18.08 4.48 -0.83
N LYS A 97 17.16 4.75 -1.76
CA LYS A 97 16.04 5.69 -1.58
C LYS A 97 14.71 5.02 -1.25
N SER A 98 14.64 3.72 -1.32
CA SER A 98 13.39 2.99 -1.14
C SER A 98 13.62 1.52 -0.81
N VAL A 99 12.75 0.96 0.03
CA VAL A 99 12.73 -0.46 0.38
C VAL A 99 11.50 -1.13 -0.24
N LYS A 100 11.63 -2.41 -0.57
CA LYS A 100 10.52 -3.23 -1.03
C LYS A 100 9.95 -4.03 0.13
N LEU A 101 8.68 -3.83 0.45
CA LEU A 101 7.93 -4.59 1.45
C LEU A 101 6.75 -5.29 0.78
N VAL A 102 6.72 -6.61 0.78
CA VAL A 102 5.65 -7.45 0.21
C VAL A 102 5.17 -6.97 -1.17
N GLY A 103 6.14 -6.62 -2.05
CA GLY A 103 5.84 -6.17 -3.41
C GLY A 103 5.60 -4.67 -3.60
N ILE A 104 5.35 -3.92 -2.53
CA ILE A 104 5.23 -2.45 -2.56
C ILE A 104 6.60 -1.83 -2.26
N THR A 105 6.94 -0.77 -2.96
CA THR A 105 8.16 0.00 -2.71
C THR A 105 7.80 1.23 -1.89
N LEU A 106 8.40 1.35 -0.70
CA LEU A 106 8.21 2.45 0.24
C LEU A 106 9.43 3.37 0.24
N ASP A 107 9.20 4.64 0.36
CA ASP A 107 10.19 5.69 0.63
C ASP A 107 9.89 6.34 1.99
N GLU A 108 10.87 6.99 2.62
CA GLU A 108 10.76 7.57 3.97
C GLU A 108 9.64 8.61 4.13
N ASN A 109 9.23 9.23 3.01
CA ASN A 109 8.15 10.21 2.97
C ASN A 109 6.80 9.62 2.51
N LEU A 110 6.74 8.32 2.21
CA LEU A 110 5.56 7.61 1.69
C LEU A 110 4.97 8.28 0.45
N THR A 111 5.81 8.85 -0.42
CA THR A 111 5.36 9.50 -1.65
C THR A 111 4.95 8.52 -2.74
N PHE A 112 5.38 7.26 -2.64
CA PHE A 112 5.19 6.19 -3.62
C PHE A 112 5.77 6.49 -5.02
N LYS A 113 6.58 7.55 -5.17
CA LYS A 113 7.19 7.92 -6.46
C LYS A 113 8.02 6.76 -7.04
N HIS A 114 8.91 6.19 -6.23
CA HIS A 114 9.75 5.06 -6.62
C HIS A 114 8.93 3.81 -6.98
N HIS A 115 7.82 3.57 -6.27
CA HIS A 115 6.90 2.48 -6.60
C HIS A 115 6.24 2.69 -7.96
N VAL A 116 5.68 3.87 -8.19
CA VAL A 116 5.04 4.25 -9.46
C VAL A 116 6.02 4.14 -10.62
N ASP A 117 7.29 4.56 -10.46
CA ASP A 117 8.31 4.43 -11.51
C ASP A 117 8.59 2.95 -11.83
N LYS A 118 8.66 2.08 -10.83
CA LYS A 118 8.77 0.62 -11.05
C LYS A 118 7.54 0.05 -11.77
N LEU A 119 6.32 0.50 -11.42
CA LEU A 119 5.10 0.10 -12.14
C LEU A 119 5.13 0.56 -13.60
N LYS A 120 5.57 1.79 -13.89
CA LYS A 120 5.72 2.30 -15.26
C LYS A 120 6.63 1.41 -16.12
N ILE A 121 7.77 0.98 -15.56
CA ILE A 121 8.68 0.08 -16.26
C ILE A 121 7.98 -1.23 -16.63
N LYS A 122 7.27 -1.85 -15.67
CA LYS A 122 6.52 -3.10 -15.92
C LYS A 122 5.41 -2.90 -16.95
N LEU A 123 4.62 -1.85 -16.83
CA LEU A 123 3.51 -1.56 -17.73
C LEU A 123 3.99 -1.18 -19.14
N ASN A 124 5.15 -0.55 -19.29
CA ASN A 124 5.73 -0.28 -20.61
C ASN A 124 6.09 -1.57 -21.35
N LYS A 125 6.57 -2.61 -20.65
CA LYS A 125 6.79 -3.94 -21.24
C LYS A 125 5.48 -4.53 -21.77
N VAL A 126 4.40 -4.46 -20.98
CA VAL A 126 3.07 -4.92 -21.40
C VAL A 126 2.56 -4.09 -22.59
N ASN A 127 2.77 -2.77 -22.56
CA ASN A 127 2.38 -1.88 -23.66
C ASN A 127 3.09 -2.24 -24.97
N PHE A 128 4.36 -2.60 -24.92
CA PHE A 128 5.12 -3.09 -26.07
C PHE A 128 4.51 -4.38 -26.64
N ILE A 129 4.20 -5.35 -25.78
CA ILE A 129 3.54 -6.62 -26.18
C ILE A 129 2.20 -6.32 -26.87
N LEU A 130 1.36 -5.50 -26.26
CA LEU A 130 0.04 -5.15 -26.83
C LEU A 130 0.16 -4.37 -28.14
N ALA A 131 1.13 -3.47 -28.27
CA ALA A 131 1.35 -2.72 -29.51
C ALA A 131 1.76 -3.64 -30.65
N ARG A 132 2.68 -4.57 -30.41
CA ARG A 132 3.14 -5.57 -31.40
C ARG A 132 2.04 -6.54 -31.79
N SER A 133 1.20 -6.93 -30.84
CA SER A 133 0.13 -7.92 -31.06
C SER A 133 -1.09 -7.37 -31.82
N ARG A 134 -1.16 -6.06 -32.06
CA ARG A 134 -2.31 -5.44 -32.74
C ARG A 134 -2.60 -6.00 -34.12
N THR A 135 -1.57 -6.39 -34.85
CA THR A 135 -1.68 -6.86 -36.25
C THR A 135 -2.14 -8.30 -36.38
N PHE A 136 -1.90 -9.15 -35.37
CA PHE A 136 -2.15 -10.58 -35.47
C PHE A 136 -3.05 -11.16 -34.37
N LEU A 137 -3.26 -10.46 -33.24
CA LEU A 137 -4.15 -10.93 -32.17
C LEU A 137 -5.51 -10.24 -32.21
N PRO A 138 -6.61 -10.98 -32.07
CA PRO A 138 -7.94 -10.41 -31.97
C PRO A 138 -8.11 -9.60 -30.67
N LYS A 139 -9.03 -8.63 -30.69
CA LYS A 139 -9.34 -7.73 -29.56
C LYS A 139 -9.56 -8.50 -28.24
N LYS A 140 -10.26 -9.65 -28.28
CA LYS A 140 -10.56 -10.49 -27.10
C LYS A 140 -9.29 -10.98 -26.42
N ILE A 141 -8.30 -11.43 -27.19
CA ILE A 141 -7.03 -11.94 -26.65
C ILE A 141 -6.18 -10.78 -26.09
N ARG A 142 -6.14 -9.63 -26.77
CA ARG A 142 -5.45 -8.44 -26.27
C ARG A 142 -6.07 -7.93 -24.95
N LEU A 143 -7.39 -8.03 -24.81
CA LEU A 143 -8.08 -7.72 -23.56
C LEU A 143 -7.68 -8.69 -22.44
N LEU A 144 -7.57 -9.99 -22.75
CA LEU A 144 -7.10 -10.97 -21.77
C LEU A 144 -5.69 -10.67 -21.30
N ILE A 145 -4.76 -10.34 -22.22
CA ILE A 145 -3.38 -9.94 -21.90
C ILE A 145 -3.38 -8.68 -20.99
N TYR A 146 -4.23 -7.69 -21.31
CA TYR A 146 -4.35 -6.49 -20.49
C TYR A 146 -4.80 -6.83 -19.07
N ASN A 147 -5.87 -7.60 -18.91
CA ASN A 147 -6.43 -7.94 -17.61
C ASN A 147 -5.43 -8.76 -16.76
N SER A 148 -4.77 -9.74 -17.38
CA SER A 148 -3.83 -10.63 -16.69
C SER A 148 -2.54 -9.93 -16.26
N LEU A 149 -1.99 -9.04 -17.10
CA LEU A 149 -0.69 -8.42 -16.85
C LEU A 149 -0.84 -6.96 -16.37
N ALA A 150 -1.47 -6.09 -17.15
CA ALA A 150 -1.56 -4.68 -16.80
C ALA A 150 -2.58 -4.42 -15.68
N GLY A 151 -3.74 -5.06 -15.76
CA GLY A 151 -4.80 -4.94 -14.76
C GLY A 151 -4.32 -5.35 -13.37
N SER A 152 -3.72 -6.52 -13.27
CA SER A 152 -3.16 -7.04 -12.00
C SER A 152 -2.06 -6.15 -11.41
N ILE A 153 -1.17 -5.59 -12.27
CA ILE A 153 -0.13 -4.65 -11.82
C ILE A 153 -0.74 -3.37 -11.28
N LEU A 154 -1.77 -2.83 -11.94
CA LEU A 154 -2.45 -1.60 -11.51
C LEU A 154 -3.31 -1.81 -10.25
N GLU A 155 -3.88 -2.98 -10.09
CA GLU A 155 -4.75 -3.30 -8.96
C GLU A 155 -3.98 -3.57 -7.67
N PHE A 156 -2.82 -4.24 -7.78
CA PHE A 156 -2.02 -4.62 -6.63
C PHE A 156 -1.51 -3.39 -5.86
N GLY A 157 -1.87 -3.29 -4.59
CA GLY A 157 -1.45 -2.20 -3.71
C GLY A 157 -2.03 -0.82 -4.05
N SER A 158 -3.02 -0.74 -4.94
CA SER A 158 -3.63 0.53 -5.38
C SER A 158 -4.24 1.36 -4.24
N ILE A 159 -4.63 0.73 -3.14
CA ILE A 159 -5.14 1.40 -1.93
C ILE A 159 -4.03 2.21 -1.25
N LEU A 160 -2.78 1.76 -1.36
CA LEU A 160 -1.61 2.42 -0.78
C LEU A 160 -1.11 3.52 -1.73
N TYR A 161 -0.57 3.15 -2.90
CA TYR A 161 0.02 4.12 -3.82
C TYR A 161 -1.02 5.05 -4.48
N GLY A 162 -2.29 4.66 -4.50
CA GLY A 162 -3.39 5.46 -5.02
C GLY A 162 -3.69 6.72 -4.22
N ASN A 163 -3.10 6.87 -3.04
CA ASN A 163 -3.16 8.10 -2.24
C ASN A 163 -2.00 9.07 -2.54
N ALA A 164 -1.08 8.70 -3.43
CA ALA A 164 -0.03 9.60 -3.90
C ALA A 164 -0.62 10.83 -4.62
N THR A 165 0.18 11.87 -4.74
CA THR A 165 -0.24 13.10 -5.43
C THR A 165 -0.57 12.83 -6.90
N MET A 166 -1.47 13.64 -7.47
CA MET A 166 -1.84 13.50 -8.88
C MET A 166 -0.65 13.60 -9.82
N SER A 167 0.36 14.41 -9.48
CA SER A 167 1.60 14.51 -10.27
C SER A 167 2.37 13.19 -10.36
N VAL A 168 2.32 12.38 -9.30
CA VAL A 168 2.92 11.04 -9.26
C VAL A 168 2.08 10.04 -10.04
N LEU A 169 0.73 10.10 -9.95
CA LEU A 169 -0.17 9.15 -10.60
C LEU A 169 -0.42 9.41 -12.09
N ASP A 170 -0.35 10.67 -12.55
CA ASP A 170 -0.65 11.06 -13.93
C ASP A 170 0.12 10.26 -15.00
N PRO A 171 1.42 9.95 -14.83
CA PRO A 171 2.13 9.07 -15.75
C PRO A 171 1.52 7.68 -15.91
N LEU A 172 0.99 7.07 -14.82
CA LEU A 172 0.30 5.79 -14.89
C LEU A 172 -1.04 5.91 -15.61
N ILE A 173 -1.80 6.97 -15.34
CA ILE A 173 -3.08 7.25 -16.01
C ILE A 173 -2.86 7.39 -17.52
N LYS A 174 -1.83 8.13 -17.93
CA LYS A 174 -1.46 8.28 -19.34
C LYS A 174 -1.05 6.96 -19.98
N LEU A 175 -0.30 6.14 -19.24
CA LEU A 175 0.14 4.83 -19.72
C LEU A 175 -1.04 3.84 -19.83
N GLN A 176 -1.97 3.85 -18.88
CA GLN A 176 -3.20 3.06 -18.97
C GLN A 176 -4.00 3.42 -20.24
N LYS A 177 -4.16 4.70 -20.55
CA LYS A 177 -4.82 5.14 -21.79
C LYS A 177 -4.10 4.62 -23.03
N LYS A 178 -2.75 4.55 -23.02
CA LYS A 178 -1.96 3.95 -24.11
C LYS A 178 -2.26 2.47 -24.28
N LEU A 179 -2.23 1.72 -23.18
CA LEU A 179 -2.55 0.29 -23.14
C LEU A 179 -3.95 0.03 -23.73
N ILE A 180 -4.94 0.80 -23.30
CA ILE A 180 -6.34 0.66 -23.77
C ILE A 180 -6.46 0.96 -25.28
N ARG A 181 -5.73 1.96 -25.80
CA ARG A 181 -5.69 2.17 -27.27
C ARG A 181 -5.16 0.97 -28.03
N ASN A 182 -4.11 0.33 -27.50
CA ASN A 182 -3.55 -0.88 -28.11
C ASN A 182 -4.50 -2.08 -28.03
N VAL A 183 -5.21 -2.25 -26.91
CA VAL A 183 -6.24 -3.29 -26.77
C VAL A 183 -7.40 -3.04 -27.73
N TYR A 184 -7.88 -1.82 -27.77
CA TYR A 184 -9.06 -1.46 -28.59
C TYR A 184 -8.75 -1.40 -30.08
N GLY A 185 -7.51 -1.04 -30.44
CA GLY A 185 -7.06 -1.01 -31.84
C GLY A 185 -7.18 0.38 -32.49
N VAL A 186 -7.25 1.47 -31.70
CA VAL A 186 -7.31 2.85 -32.22
C VAL A 186 -5.94 3.52 -32.25
N PRO A 187 -5.75 4.56 -33.11
CA PRO A 187 -4.50 5.31 -33.20
C PRO A 187 -4.10 5.98 -31.90
N ASN A 188 -2.80 6.31 -31.78
CA ASN A 188 -2.31 7.13 -30.69
C ASN A 188 -2.95 8.54 -30.74
N GLY A 189 -3.35 9.08 -29.59
CA GLY A 189 -4.06 10.36 -29.52
C GLY A 189 -5.58 10.27 -29.48
N SER A 190 -6.18 9.16 -29.96
CA SER A 190 -7.64 8.98 -29.92
C SER A 190 -8.19 9.05 -28.49
N HIS A 191 -9.41 9.59 -28.36
CA HIS A 191 -10.16 9.57 -27.12
C HIS A 191 -10.42 8.14 -26.65
N THR A 192 -10.25 7.88 -25.35
CA THR A 192 -10.33 6.51 -24.80
C THR A 192 -11.61 6.21 -24.03
N ASN A 193 -12.50 7.21 -23.81
CA ASN A 193 -13.71 7.02 -22.99
C ASN A 193 -14.60 5.89 -23.52
N LYS A 194 -14.87 5.87 -24.84
CA LYS A 194 -15.64 4.82 -25.51
C LYS A 194 -14.98 3.45 -25.34
N ALA A 195 -13.65 3.37 -25.49
CA ALA A 195 -12.91 2.14 -25.35
C ALA A 195 -12.97 1.58 -23.91
N PHE A 196 -12.84 2.42 -22.89
CA PHE A 196 -13.00 2.02 -21.48
C PHE A 196 -14.41 1.47 -21.22
N ALA A 197 -15.45 2.14 -21.70
CA ALA A 197 -16.84 1.73 -21.52
C ALA A 197 -17.14 0.38 -22.21
N GLU A 198 -16.78 0.21 -23.49
CA GLU A 198 -17.01 -1.03 -24.24
C GLU A 198 -16.19 -2.22 -23.71
N LEU A 199 -14.96 -1.98 -23.26
CA LEU A 199 -14.13 -3.02 -22.67
C LEU A 199 -14.51 -3.33 -21.21
N LYS A 200 -15.42 -2.53 -20.61
CA LYS A 200 -15.81 -2.61 -19.19
C LYS A 200 -14.61 -2.53 -18.24
N ILE A 201 -13.66 -1.67 -18.56
CA ILE A 201 -12.45 -1.45 -17.76
C ILE A 201 -12.59 -0.13 -17.02
N LEU A 202 -12.28 -0.12 -15.73
CA LEU A 202 -12.23 1.11 -14.95
C LEU A 202 -10.95 1.91 -15.26
N LYS A 203 -11.08 3.24 -15.30
CA LYS A 203 -9.92 4.13 -15.30
C LYS A 203 -9.20 4.00 -13.96
N LEU A 204 -7.89 4.28 -13.94
CA LEU A 204 -7.09 4.10 -12.73
C LEU A 204 -7.65 4.84 -11.49
N PRO A 205 -8.12 6.10 -11.58
CA PRO A 205 -8.74 6.75 -10.42
C PRO A 205 -9.99 6.01 -9.93
N ASP A 206 -10.84 5.56 -10.82
CA ASP A 206 -12.08 4.83 -10.49
C ASP A 206 -11.77 3.44 -9.92
N LEU A 207 -10.70 2.78 -10.42
CA LEU A 207 -10.18 1.52 -9.90
C LEU A 207 -9.70 1.67 -8.45
N ILE A 208 -8.92 2.71 -8.18
CA ILE A 208 -8.43 3.03 -6.83
C ILE A 208 -9.61 3.25 -5.89
N GLU A 209 -10.59 4.06 -6.31
CA GLU A 209 -11.76 4.36 -5.50
C GLU A 209 -12.62 3.11 -5.23
N ARG A 210 -12.85 2.27 -6.25
CA ARG A 210 -13.51 0.96 -6.08
C ARG A 210 -12.79 0.11 -5.03
N ASN A 211 -11.46 0.01 -5.10
CA ASN A 211 -10.69 -0.84 -4.18
C ASN A 211 -10.74 -0.31 -2.75
N LYS A 212 -10.74 1.01 -2.55
CA LYS A 212 -10.97 1.63 -1.23
C LYS A 212 -12.35 1.26 -0.69
N CYS A 213 -13.39 1.35 -1.52
CA CYS A 213 -14.75 1.00 -1.11
C CYS A 213 -14.90 -0.50 -0.78
N VAL A 214 -14.23 -1.39 -1.53
CA VAL A 214 -14.21 -2.84 -1.24
C VAL A 214 -13.55 -3.12 0.11
N VAL A 215 -12.43 -2.47 0.42
CA VAL A 215 -11.78 -2.61 1.72
C VAL A 215 -12.65 -2.03 2.83
N ALA A 216 -13.23 -0.85 2.63
CA ALA A 216 -14.15 -0.24 3.57
C ALA A 216 -15.35 -1.16 3.89
N HIS A 217 -15.90 -1.82 2.87
CA HIS A 217 -16.95 -2.81 3.05
C HIS A 217 -16.50 -3.98 3.94
N LYS A 218 -15.31 -4.55 3.65
CA LYS A 218 -14.76 -5.64 4.48
C LYS A 218 -14.53 -5.23 5.92
N LEU A 219 -14.12 -3.98 6.15
CA LEU A 219 -13.90 -3.43 7.49
C LEU A 219 -15.23 -3.18 8.20
N TRP A 220 -16.22 -2.65 7.49
CA TRP A 220 -17.55 -2.38 8.05
C TRP A 220 -18.26 -3.65 8.53
N TYR A 221 -18.15 -4.72 7.76
CA TYR A 221 -18.77 -6.01 8.07
C TYR A 221 -17.81 -6.96 8.81
N GLU A 222 -16.70 -6.46 9.34
CA GLU A 222 -15.70 -7.20 10.14
C GLU A 222 -15.18 -8.48 9.45
N THR A 223 -15.20 -8.51 8.12
CA THR A 223 -14.64 -9.62 7.34
C THR A 223 -13.13 -9.47 7.06
N ALA A 224 -12.54 -8.35 7.49
CA ALA A 224 -11.10 -8.11 7.48
C ALA A 224 -10.43 -8.63 8.76
N PRO A 225 -9.10 -8.80 8.79
CA PRO A 225 -8.38 -9.19 10.01
C PRO A 225 -8.64 -8.22 11.17
N LYS A 226 -8.85 -8.76 12.38
CA LYS A 226 -9.25 -7.97 13.58
C LYS A 226 -8.29 -6.83 13.92
N ASN A 227 -6.99 -7.05 13.77
CA ASN A 227 -5.96 -6.02 14.01
C ASN A 227 -6.12 -4.80 13.11
N ILE A 228 -6.62 -4.97 11.88
CA ILE A 228 -6.88 -3.86 10.96
C ILE A 228 -8.24 -3.19 11.29
N CYS A 229 -9.25 -3.99 11.67
CA CYS A 229 -10.58 -3.46 12.02
C CYS A 229 -10.53 -2.48 13.19
N GLN A 230 -9.60 -2.65 14.13
CA GLN A 230 -9.47 -1.80 15.33
C GLN A 230 -9.13 -0.33 15.00
N ASP A 231 -8.46 -0.08 13.87
CA ASP A 231 -8.10 1.27 13.43
C ASP A 231 -9.27 2.01 12.77
N PHE A 232 -10.33 1.29 12.40
CA PHE A 232 -11.51 1.84 11.73
C PHE A 232 -12.70 1.81 12.67
N LYS A 233 -13.12 2.98 13.13
CA LYS A 233 -14.22 3.10 14.10
C LYS A 233 -15.51 3.46 13.39
N PRO A 234 -16.52 2.55 13.37
CA PRO A 234 -17.87 2.91 12.93
C PRO A 234 -18.48 3.92 13.90
N ILE A 235 -19.26 4.87 13.37
CA ILE A 235 -20.02 5.81 14.21
C ILE A 235 -21.29 5.08 14.67
N HIS A 236 -21.29 4.54 15.88
CA HIS A 236 -22.43 3.79 16.45
C HIS A 236 -23.35 4.65 17.30
N THR A 237 -22.84 5.74 17.90
CA THR A 237 -23.63 6.60 18.80
C THR A 237 -23.13 8.03 18.76
N THR A 238 -24.05 8.95 18.55
CA THR A 238 -23.87 10.35 18.93
C THR A 238 -24.84 10.63 20.06
N THR A 239 -24.45 11.48 21.02
CA THR A 239 -25.26 11.90 22.15
C THR A 239 -26.55 12.64 21.70
N TYR A 240 -26.61 12.98 20.43
CA TYR A 240 -27.76 13.58 19.76
C TYR A 240 -28.16 12.69 18.57
N ASN A 241 -29.46 12.52 18.38
CA ASN A 241 -30.07 11.81 17.28
C ASN A 241 -29.81 12.55 15.95
N THR A 242 -28.59 12.50 15.44
CA THR A 242 -28.19 13.19 14.22
C THR A 242 -28.36 12.26 13.03
N ARG A 243 -28.68 12.79 11.86
CA ARG A 243 -28.82 12.09 10.58
C ARG A 243 -27.57 11.27 10.17
N VAL A 244 -26.51 11.36 10.96
CA VAL A 244 -25.21 10.67 10.74
C VAL A 244 -25.29 9.18 11.11
N ILE A 245 -26.11 8.80 12.12
CA ILE A 245 -26.23 7.41 12.58
C ILE A 245 -26.83 6.53 11.48
N ASP A 246 -27.81 7.06 10.75
CA ASP A 246 -28.50 6.32 9.68
C ASP A 246 -27.65 6.15 8.40
N ARG A 247 -26.47 6.80 8.32
CA ARG A 247 -25.66 6.83 7.10
C ARG A 247 -24.59 5.77 7.01
N LEU A 248 -24.45 4.86 7.98
CA LEU A 248 -23.41 3.83 8.01
C LEU A 248 -22.01 4.44 7.71
N GLN A 249 -21.52 5.32 8.60
CA GLN A 249 -20.28 6.08 8.40
C GLN A 249 -19.16 5.65 9.35
N PHE A 250 -17.93 5.71 8.87
CA PHE A 250 -16.75 5.63 9.72
C PHE A 250 -16.43 7.00 10.33
N ASP A 251 -15.93 6.99 11.56
CA ASP A 251 -15.28 8.15 12.15
C ASP A 251 -13.97 8.45 11.40
N VAL A 252 -13.83 9.67 10.93
CA VAL A 252 -12.61 10.12 10.25
C VAL A 252 -11.84 11.00 11.22
N PRO A 253 -10.73 10.53 11.80
CA PRO A 253 -9.97 11.30 12.75
C PRO A 253 -9.52 12.64 12.17
N LEU A 254 -9.53 13.70 13.00
CA LEU A 254 -9.05 15.01 12.59
C LEU A 254 -7.54 14.96 12.32
N CYS A 255 -7.17 15.19 11.06
CA CYS A 255 -5.79 15.17 10.63
C CYS A 255 -5.24 16.60 10.56
N ARG A 256 -4.27 16.93 11.43
CA ARG A 256 -3.61 18.24 11.46
C ARG A 256 -2.38 18.30 10.53
N LYS A 257 -1.90 17.18 10.01
CA LYS A 257 -0.72 17.11 9.12
C LYS A 257 -1.14 16.54 7.76
N ALA A 258 -0.86 17.25 6.70
CA ALA A 258 -1.18 16.84 5.32
C ALA A 258 -0.66 15.43 4.95
N GLY A 259 0.48 15.00 5.53
CA GLY A 259 1.04 13.66 5.29
C GLY A 259 0.21 12.50 5.86
N LEU A 260 -0.61 12.74 6.87
CA LEU A 260 -1.46 11.69 7.45
C LEU A 260 -2.73 11.43 6.63
N GLU A 261 -3.15 12.36 5.78
CA GLU A 261 -4.30 12.16 4.88
C GLU A 261 -4.07 11.03 3.85
N ILE A 262 -2.80 10.65 3.64
CA ILE A 262 -2.39 9.55 2.76
C ILE A 262 -2.62 8.20 3.43
N ALA A 263 -2.71 8.15 4.76
CA ALA A 263 -2.91 6.91 5.49
C ALA A 263 -4.23 6.22 5.04
N PRO A 264 -4.21 4.89 4.84
CA PRO A 264 -5.37 4.14 4.36
C PRO A 264 -6.63 4.36 5.23
N VAL A 265 -6.45 4.54 6.53
CA VAL A 265 -7.57 4.80 7.48
C VAL A 265 -8.38 6.02 7.03
N PHE A 266 -7.73 7.12 6.66
CA PHE A 266 -8.43 8.33 6.17
C PHE A 266 -9.03 8.12 4.80
N ALA A 267 -8.23 7.63 3.85
CA ALA A 267 -8.63 7.51 2.46
C ALA A 267 -9.81 6.53 2.29
N VAL A 268 -9.76 5.38 2.94
CA VAL A 268 -10.79 4.34 2.90
C VAL A 268 -12.07 4.83 3.57
N SER A 269 -11.97 5.42 4.77
CA SER A 269 -13.13 5.96 5.48
C SER A 269 -13.82 7.09 4.71
N LYS A 270 -13.04 8.01 4.11
CA LYS A 270 -13.58 9.09 3.27
C LYS A 270 -14.31 8.54 2.04
N SER A 271 -13.75 7.55 1.36
CA SER A 271 -14.37 6.91 0.19
C SER A 271 -15.69 6.23 0.56
N TRP A 272 -15.71 5.48 1.65
CA TRP A 272 -16.93 4.86 2.17
C TRP A 272 -18.01 5.88 2.55
N ASN A 273 -17.64 6.93 3.26
CA ASN A 273 -18.60 7.92 3.72
C ASN A 273 -19.26 8.69 2.57
N ARG A 274 -18.65 8.76 1.39
CA ARG A 274 -19.20 9.37 0.16
C ARG A 274 -20.20 8.50 -0.57
N LEU A 275 -20.24 7.19 -0.30
CA LEU A 275 -21.17 6.29 -0.97
C LEU A 275 -22.61 6.54 -0.52
N ASP A 276 -23.55 6.38 -1.45
CA ASP A 276 -24.98 6.40 -1.15
C ASP A 276 -25.39 5.24 -0.25
N LEU A 277 -26.38 5.47 0.61
CA LEU A 277 -26.93 4.46 1.52
C LEU A 277 -27.41 3.20 0.78
N THR A 278 -28.06 3.38 -0.34
CA THR A 278 -28.57 2.28 -1.16
C THR A 278 -27.46 1.30 -1.60
N ILE A 279 -26.25 1.82 -1.87
CA ILE A 279 -25.10 0.99 -2.23
C ILE A 279 -24.58 0.24 -1.00
N LYS A 280 -24.51 0.92 0.15
CA LYS A 280 -24.04 0.35 1.42
C LYS A 280 -24.94 -0.78 1.91
N GLU A 281 -26.27 -0.61 1.81
CA GLU A 281 -27.27 -1.58 2.24
C GLU A 281 -27.37 -2.77 1.29
N ASN A 282 -27.39 -2.54 -0.02
CA ASN A 282 -27.46 -3.61 -1.03
C ASN A 282 -26.22 -4.54 -1.01
N SER A 283 -25.11 -4.08 -0.46
CA SER A 283 -23.92 -4.92 -0.29
C SER A 283 -24.09 -5.99 0.79
N LYS A 284 -25.00 -5.79 1.75
CA LYS A 284 -25.33 -6.75 2.82
C LYS A 284 -26.03 -8.02 2.29
N SER A 285 -26.83 -7.88 1.22
CA SER A 285 -27.63 -8.95 0.65
C SER A 285 -26.88 -9.90 -0.30
N ARG A 286 -25.63 -9.57 -0.68
CA ARG A 286 -24.83 -10.40 -1.61
C ARG A 286 -23.78 -11.28 -0.95
N ASN A 287 -23.73 -11.31 0.38
CA ASN A 287 -22.86 -12.17 1.18
C ASN A 287 -23.61 -13.36 1.83
N LEU A 288 -24.76 -13.76 1.25
CA LEU A 288 -25.49 -14.98 1.57
C LEU A 288 -25.33 -16.00 0.45
#